data_9975ed9f3791a442c1b1c80903c19627
#
_entry.id   9975ed9f3791a442c1b1c80903c19627
#
_cell.length_a   1.000
_cell.length_b   1.000
_cell.length_c   1.000
_cell.angle_alpha   90.00
_cell.angle_beta   90.00
_cell.angle_gamma   90.00
#
_symmetry.space_group_name_H-M   'P 1'
#
loop_
_entity.id
_entity.type
_entity.pdbx_description
1 polymer ?
#
loop_
_entity_poly.entity_id
_entity_poly.type
_entity_poly.pdbx_seq_one_letter_code
_entity_poly.pdbx_strand_id
1 'polypeptide(L)'
;TLLWWQLQERFGEHFDIPQGSFSVTVELRGQGDVNHPLASLDCQALIDYLTHYGAIAGEPAPLPALPYPATPLAGVEPVATPVGGLLVFTALPGQYLEAGQLIAEIIDPINDRVTPVHCTAAGLMYARSLRRMATAGMVIAHVAGIEAYRSGYLLSP
;
A
#
# COMPACT_ATOMS: atom_id res chain seq x y z
N THR A 1 16.59 9.49 -13.62
CA THR A 1 16.20 8.06 -13.85
C THR A 1 15.86 7.80 -15.31
N LEU A 2 15.09 8.65 -16.01
CA LEU A 2 14.69 8.42 -17.40
C LEU A 2 15.90 8.24 -18.35
N LEU A 3 16.92 9.09 -18.22
CA LEU A 3 18.11 9.00 -19.07
C LEU A 3 18.89 7.70 -18.89
N TRP A 4 19.00 7.20 -17.65
CA TRP A 4 19.65 5.92 -17.37
C TRP A 4 18.86 4.74 -17.93
N TRP A 5 17.54 4.77 -17.82
CA TRP A 5 16.67 3.79 -18.43
C TRP A 5 16.80 3.78 -19.97
N GLN A 6 16.79 4.97 -20.61
CA GLN A 6 17.00 5.09 -22.06
C GLN A 6 18.37 4.57 -22.52
N LEU A 7 19.42 4.79 -21.72
CA LEU A 7 20.74 4.24 -22.01
C LEU A 7 20.77 2.72 -21.90
N GLN A 8 20.13 2.16 -20.87
CA GLN A 8 20.00 0.71 -20.71
C GLN A 8 19.20 0.08 -21.85
N GLU A 9 18.08 0.67 -22.26
CA GLU A 9 17.29 0.21 -23.40
C GLU A 9 18.09 0.22 -24.72
N ARG A 10 18.88 1.28 -24.91
CA ARG A 10 19.62 1.45 -26.17
C ARG A 10 20.91 0.64 -26.26
N PHE A 11 21.59 0.42 -25.17
CA PHE A 11 22.93 -0.14 -25.14
C PHE A 11 23.12 -1.34 -24.20
N GLY A 12 22.11 -1.68 -23.40
CA GLY A 12 22.19 -2.72 -22.37
C GLY A 12 22.48 -4.12 -22.89
N GLU A 13 22.16 -4.39 -24.16
CA GLU A 13 22.54 -5.66 -24.80
C GLU A 13 24.07 -5.78 -25.05
N HIS A 14 24.79 -4.66 -25.08
CA HIS A 14 26.22 -4.60 -25.44
C HIS A 14 27.09 -4.19 -24.24
N PHE A 15 26.53 -3.49 -23.27
CA PHE A 15 27.26 -2.94 -22.15
C PHE A 15 26.42 -3.08 -20.86
N ASP A 16 27.09 -3.44 -19.78
CA ASP A 16 26.50 -3.39 -18.44
C ASP A 16 26.42 -1.91 -17.98
N ILE A 17 25.26 -1.29 -18.17
CA ILE A 17 25.02 0.11 -17.82
C ILE A 17 24.34 0.14 -16.46
N PRO A 18 25.03 0.56 -15.38
CA PRO A 18 24.43 0.65 -14.06
C PRO A 18 23.39 1.76 -13.99
N GLN A 19 22.41 1.63 -13.11
CA GLN A 19 21.45 2.68 -12.80
C GLN A 19 22.14 3.78 -11.99
N GLY A 20 22.59 4.85 -12.64
CA GLY A 20 23.37 5.93 -12.02
C GLY A 20 22.53 6.97 -11.27
N SER A 21 21.20 6.85 -11.27
CA SER A 21 20.34 7.69 -10.46
C SER A 21 19.10 6.93 -9.98
N PHE A 22 18.63 7.30 -8.80
CA PHE A 22 17.48 6.70 -8.15
C PHE A 22 16.50 7.79 -7.70
N SER A 23 15.21 7.56 -7.92
CA SER A 23 14.15 8.47 -7.48
C SER A 23 12.93 7.66 -7.08
N VAL A 24 12.44 7.88 -5.88
CA VAL A 24 11.23 7.26 -5.35
C VAL A 24 10.37 8.29 -4.65
N THR A 25 9.08 8.04 -4.64
CA THR A 25 8.15 8.73 -3.76
C THR A 25 7.94 7.86 -2.53
N VAL A 26 8.10 8.44 -1.35
CA VAL A 26 7.78 7.78 -0.09
C VAL A 26 6.45 8.33 0.40
N GLU A 27 5.44 7.50 0.44
CA GLU A 27 4.15 7.85 1.01
C GLU A 27 4.09 7.46 2.49
N LEU A 28 3.97 8.46 3.34
CA LEU A 28 3.97 8.30 4.79
C LEU A 28 2.52 8.15 5.28
N ARG A 29 2.04 6.91 5.40
CA ARG A 29 0.75 6.56 6.03
C ARG A 29 -0.45 7.41 5.56
N GLY A 30 -1.38 7.71 6.49
CA GLY A 30 -2.58 8.49 6.23
C GLY A 30 -2.49 9.93 6.73
N GLN A 31 -3.36 10.78 6.22
CA GLN A 31 -3.43 12.21 6.56
C GLN A 31 -3.60 12.47 8.08
N GLY A 32 -4.22 11.54 8.81
CA GLY A 32 -4.42 11.64 10.26
C GLY A 32 -3.26 11.12 11.12
N ASP A 33 -2.23 10.52 10.50
CA ASP A 33 -1.15 9.83 11.21
C ASP A 33 0.05 10.75 11.47
N VAL A 34 -0.23 11.94 12.02
CA VAL A 34 0.79 12.96 12.33
C VAL A 34 0.99 13.04 13.84
N ASN A 35 2.11 12.47 14.32
CA ASN A 35 2.54 12.58 15.72
C ASN A 35 4.06 12.43 15.84
N HIS A 36 4.63 12.87 16.96
CA HIS A 36 6.08 12.83 17.18
C HIS A 36 6.70 11.42 17.11
N PRO A 37 6.13 10.36 17.71
CA PRO A 37 6.68 9.02 17.60
C PRO A 37 6.79 8.54 16.15
N LEU A 38 5.74 8.72 15.33
CA LEU A 38 5.77 8.33 13.93
C LEU A 38 6.77 9.16 13.12
N ALA A 39 6.82 10.49 13.35
CA ALA A 39 7.78 11.37 12.68
C ALA A 39 9.23 10.97 13.01
N SER A 40 9.52 10.59 14.25
CA SER A 40 10.85 10.11 14.65
C SER A 40 11.23 8.80 13.98
N LEU A 41 10.30 7.84 13.89
CA LEU A 41 10.51 6.58 13.19
C LEU A 41 10.76 6.80 11.70
N ASP A 42 9.99 7.67 11.05
CA ASP A 42 10.15 7.97 9.62
C ASP A 42 11.48 8.69 9.35
N CYS A 43 11.85 9.64 10.20
CA CYS A 43 13.14 10.33 10.11
C CYS A 43 14.31 9.34 10.25
N GLN A 44 14.26 8.44 11.23
CA GLN A 44 15.29 7.43 11.41
C GLN A 44 15.39 6.49 10.21
N ALA A 45 14.25 6.01 9.70
CA ALA A 45 14.21 5.15 8.52
C ALA A 45 14.82 5.82 7.28
N LEU A 46 14.56 7.12 7.08
CA LEU A 46 15.15 7.88 5.97
C LEU A 46 16.67 8.06 6.13
N ILE A 47 17.15 8.34 7.35
CA ILE A 47 18.58 8.45 7.65
C ILE A 47 19.27 7.12 7.42
N ASP A 48 18.72 6.02 7.93
CA ASP A 48 19.25 4.67 7.76
C ASP A 48 19.31 4.28 6.27
N TYR A 49 18.26 4.59 5.51
CA TYR A 49 18.23 4.38 4.08
C TYR A 49 19.31 5.18 3.34
N LEU A 50 19.48 6.47 3.64
CA LEU A 50 20.51 7.31 3.03
C LEU A 50 21.93 6.88 3.40
N THR A 51 22.11 6.37 4.63
CA THR A 51 23.38 5.79 5.08
C THR A 51 23.67 4.48 4.34
N HIS A 52 22.66 3.61 4.21
CA HIS A 52 22.77 2.36 3.45
C HIS A 52 23.16 2.61 1.98
N TYR A 53 22.62 3.70 1.41
CA TYR A 53 22.92 4.11 0.03
C TYR A 53 24.27 4.83 -0.11
N GLY A 54 24.98 5.12 1.00
CA GLY A 54 26.24 5.84 1.01
C GLY A 54 26.14 7.36 0.81
N ALA A 55 24.92 7.92 0.87
CA ALA A 55 24.71 9.38 0.79
C ALA A 55 25.05 10.09 2.10
N ILE A 56 24.96 9.40 3.23
CA ILE A 56 25.39 9.85 4.55
C ILE A 56 26.50 8.90 5.04
N ALA A 57 27.59 9.46 5.57
CA ALA A 57 28.66 8.67 6.13
C ALA A 57 28.23 7.99 7.45
N GLY A 58 28.60 6.72 7.62
CA GLY A 58 28.30 5.93 8.82
C GLY A 58 28.11 4.46 8.50
N GLU A 59 27.85 3.67 9.53
CA GLU A 59 27.41 2.28 9.37
C GLU A 59 25.88 2.23 9.34
N PRO A 60 25.29 1.69 8.26
CA PRO A 60 23.83 1.61 8.18
C PRO A 60 23.29 0.58 9.18
N ALA A 61 22.12 0.87 9.72
CA ALA A 61 21.39 -0.12 10.51
C ALA A 61 21.06 -1.36 9.66
N PRO A 62 20.99 -2.57 10.24
CA PRO A 62 20.57 -3.76 9.52
C PRO A 62 19.19 -3.55 8.87
N LEU A 63 19.04 -3.96 7.61
CA LEU A 63 17.74 -3.90 6.96
C LEU A 63 16.74 -4.81 7.70
N PRO A 64 15.54 -4.30 8.02
CA PRO A 64 14.52 -5.14 8.64
C PRO A 64 14.09 -6.26 7.69
N ALA A 65 13.72 -7.41 8.25
CA ALA A 65 13.12 -8.47 7.45
C ALA A 65 11.82 -7.96 6.81
N LEU A 66 11.60 -8.33 5.55
CA LEU A 66 10.34 -8.03 4.88
C LEU A 66 9.21 -8.83 5.55
N PRO A 67 8.19 -8.18 6.11
CA PRO A 67 7.07 -8.90 6.71
C PRO A 67 6.26 -9.69 5.67
N TYR A 68 6.23 -9.22 4.42
CA TYR A 68 5.54 -9.84 3.30
C TYR A 68 6.35 -9.67 2.01
N PRO A 69 6.25 -10.62 1.06
CA PRO A 69 6.87 -10.46 -0.25
C PRO A 69 6.22 -9.31 -1.03
N ALA A 70 6.95 -8.76 -1.99
CA ALA A 70 6.38 -7.82 -2.94
C ALA A 70 5.27 -8.49 -3.76
N THR A 71 4.14 -7.80 -3.91
CA THR A 71 2.97 -8.27 -4.65
C THR A 71 2.82 -7.51 -5.96
N PRO A 72 2.28 -8.15 -7.03
CA PRO A 72 2.02 -7.46 -8.29
C PRO A 72 0.92 -6.41 -8.11
N LEU A 73 1.05 -5.28 -8.79
CA LEU A 73 0.03 -4.23 -8.78
C LEU A 73 -1.34 -4.76 -9.27
N ALA A 74 -1.33 -5.72 -10.19
CA ALA A 74 -2.53 -6.41 -10.68
C ALA A 74 -3.25 -7.21 -9.58
N GLY A 75 -2.55 -7.63 -8.52
CA GLY A 75 -3.12 -8.39 -7.40
C GLY A 75 -3.83 -7.52 -6.35
N VAL A 76 -3.87 -6.21 -6.53
CA VAL A 76 -4.54 -5.32 -5.58
C VAL A 76 -6.04 -5.33 -5.79
N GLU A 77 -6.79 -5.76 -4.77
CA GLU A 77 -8.24 -5.66 -4.68
C GLU A 77 -8.64 -4.32 -4.04
N PRO A 78 -9.34 -3.43 -4.76
CA PRO A 78 -10.05 -2.31 -4.18
C PRO A 78 -11.39 -2.80 -3.60
N VAL A 79 -11.51 -2.89 -2.29
CA VAL A 79 -12.74 -3.36 -1.65
C VAL A 79 -13.74 -2.21 -1.54
N ALA A 80 -14.89 -2.36 -2.21
CA ALA A 80 -15.95 -1.36 -2.23
C ALA A 80 -17.15 -1.78 -1.38
N THR A 81 -17.83 -0.79 -0.80
CA THR A 81 -19.05 -1.05 -0.03
C THR A 81 -20.27 -1.24 -0.94
N PRO A 82 -21.14 -2.24 -0.66
CA PRO A 82 -22.36 -2.44 -1.45
C PRO A 82 -23.46 -1.44 -1.13
N VAL A 83 -23.42 -0.81 0.05
CA VAL A 83 -24.48 0.10 0.54
C VAL A 83 -23.87 1.32 1.21
N GLY A 84 -24.67 2.36 1.44
CA GLY A 84 -24.29 3.51 2.27
C GLY A 84 -24.60 3.26 3.74
N GLY A 85 -23.86 3.93 4.65
CA GLY A 85 -24.06 3.87 6.08
C GLY A 85 -22.81 4.18 6.90
N LEU A 86 -22.90 3.94 8.21
CA LEU A 86 -21.76 4.09 9.11
C LEU A 86 -20.78 2.93 8.91
N LEU A 87 -19.53 3.26 8.61
CA LEU A 87 -18.46 2.31 8.35
C LEU A 87 -17.71 1.95 9.63
N VAL A 88 -17.74 0.67 10.00
CA VAL A 88 -17.04 0.09 11.15
C VAL A 88 -16.07 -0.98 10.65
N PHE A 89 -14.77 -0.73 10.78
CA PHE A 89 -13.74 -1.71 10.40
C PHE A 89 -13.54 -2.77 11.49
N THR A 90 -13.46 -4.02 11.05
CA THR A 90 -13.06 -5.19 11.86
C THR A 90 -11.61 -5.60 11.62
N ALA A 91 -11.02 -5.14 10.49
CA ALA A 91 -9.62 -5.36 10.14
C ALA A 91 -8.82 -4.05 10.17
N LEU A 92 -7.51 -4.17 10.34
CA LEU A 92 -6.56 -3.06 10.41
C LEU A 92 -5.52 -3.15 9.28
N PRO A 93 -5.01 -2.00 8.78
CA PRO A 93 -3.85 -2.01 7.91
C PRO A 93 -2.66 -2.73 8.57
N GLY A 94 -1.92 -3.52 7.78
CA GLY A 94 -0.85 -4.38 8.24
C GLY A 94 -1.27 -5.82 8.55
N GLN A 95 -2.57 -6.13 8.55
CA GLN A 95 -3.06 -7.52 8.73
C GLN A 95 -3.07 -8.27 7.40
N TYR A 96 -2.65 -9.53 7.42
CA TYR A 96 -2.90 -10.46 6.33
C TYR A 96 -4.32 -11.01 6.48
N LEU A 97 -5.07 -10.99 5.39
CA LEU A 97 -6.47 -11.40 5.34
C LEU A 97 -6.60 -12.65 4.45
N GLU A 98 -7.47 -13.55 4.86
CA GLU A 98 -7.87 -14.68 4.03
C GLU A 98 -8.99 -14.27 3.06
N ALA A 99 -9.09 -14.95 1.92
CA ALA A 99 -10.20 -14.73 0.99
C ALA A 99 -11.54 -15.03 1.69
N GLY A 100 -12.50 -14.12 1.55
CA GLY A 100 -13.78 -14.17 2.23
C GLY A 100 -13.78 -13.64 3.67
N GLN A 101 -12.67 -13.11 4.18
CA GLN A 101 -12.63 -12.57 5.54
C GLN A 101 -13.42 -11.27 5.64
N LEU A 102 -14.14 -11.11 6.76
CA LEU A 102 -14.84 -9.86 7.11
C LEU A 102 -13.82 -8.75 7.39
N ILE A 103 -13.95 -7.61 6.71
CA ILE A 103 -13.08 -6.45 6.89
C ILE A 103 -13.78 -5.24 7.48
N ALA A 104 -15.07 -5.13 7.25
CA ALA A 104 -15.87 -4.04 7.76
C ALA A 104 -17.36 -4.39 7.82
N GLU A 105 -18.11 -3.61 8.57
CA GLU A 105 -19.56 -3.61 8.62
C GLU A 105 -20.10 -2.23 8.26
N ILE A 106 -21.16 -2.19 7.46
CA ILE A 106 -21.90 -0.95 7.17
C ILE A 106 -23.20 -0.98 7.94
N ILE A 107 -23.34 -0.05 8.88
CA ILE A 107 -24.51 0.07 9.73
C ILE A 107 -25.45 1.15 9.16
N ASP A 108 -26.68 0.78 8.87
CA ASP A 108 -27.76 1.73 8.57
C ASP A 108 -28.39 2.17 9.89
N PRO A 109 -28.15 3.43 10.35
CA PRO A 109 -28.61 3.88 11.66
C PRO A 109 -30.11 4.17 11.69
N ILE A 110 -30.78 4.16 10.55
CA ILE A 110 -32.25 4.43 10.47
C ILE A 110 -33.02 3.11 10.59
N ASN A 111 -32.53 2.05 9.93
CA ASN A 111 -33.24 0.78 9.87
C ASN A 111 -32.58 -0.31 10.72
N ASP A 112 -31.56 0.03 11.48
CA ASP A 112 -30.77 -0.89 12.35
C ASP A 112 -30.27 -2.15 11.62
N ARG A 113 -29.89 -1.98 10.34
CA ARG A 113 -29.41 -3.05 9.50
C ARG A 113 -27.89 -3.01 9.39
N VAL A 114 -27.24 -4.16 9.62
CA VAL A 114 -25.81 -4.35 9.44
C VAL A 114 -25.54 -5.12 8.14
N THR A 115 -24.69 -4.56 7.29
CA THR A 115 -24.25 -5.20 6.03
C THR A 115 -22.78 -5.50 6.14
N PRO A 116 -22.35 -6.78 6.14
CA PRO A 116 -20.94 -7.16 6.19
C PRO A 116 -20.25 -6.89 4.84
N VAL A 117 -18.98 -6.51 4.91
CA VAL A 117 -18.10 -6.33 3.75
C VAL A 117 -16.89 -7.25 3.90
N HIS A 118 -16.70 -8.14 2.94
CA HIS A 118 -15.63 -9.12 2.91
C HIS A 118 -14.65 -8.80 1.78
N CYS A 119 -13.36 -9.12 1.97
CA CYS A 119 -12.41 -9.17 0.86
C CYS A 119 -12.63 -10.46 0.06
N THR A 120 -12.32 -10.42 -1.24
CA THR A 120 -12.38 -11.61 -2.10
C THR A 120 -11.00 -12.20 -2.35
N ALA A 121 -9.95 -11.36 -2.31
CA ALA A 121 -8.56 -11.80 -2.40
C ALA A 121 -7.95 -12.03 -1.02
N ALA A 122 -7.11 -13.06 -0.91
CA ALA A 122 -6.20 -13.21 0.22
C ALA A 122 -5.00 -12.28 0.04
N GLY A 123 -4.57 -11.57 1.09
CA GLY A 123 -3.44 -10.66 1.00
C GLY A 123 -3.30 -9.69 2.16
N LEU A 124 -2.32 -8.80 2.03
CA LEU A 124 -2.07 -7.75 3.01
C LEU A 124 -3.04 -6.58 2.83
N MET A 125 -3.82 -6.27 3.85
CA MET A 125 -4.56 -5.01 3.89
C MET A 125 -3.58 -3.86 4.17
N TYR A 126 -3.28 -3.02 3.18
CA TYR A 126 -2.28 -1.96 3.34
C TYR A 126 -2.87 -0.57 3.46
N ALA A 127 -4.14 -0.39 3.09
CA ALA A 127 -4.81 0.91 3.17
C ALA A 127 -6.29 0.76 3.51
N ARG A 128 -6.83 1.76 4.23
CA ARG A 128 -8.27 1.90 4.48
C ARG A 128 -8.70 3.37 4.52
N SER A 129 -9.98 3.60 4.25
CA SER A 129 -10.58 4.94 4.36
C SER A 129 -10.60 5.45 5.81
N LEU A 130 -10.31 6.73 5.98
CA LEU A 130 -10.51 7.44 7.25
C LEU A 130 -11.97 7.90 7.44
N ARG A 131 -12.77 7.90 6.38
CA ARG A 131 -14.17 8.31 6.46
C ARG A 131 -14.98 7.29 7.26
N ARG A 132 -15.88 7.77 8.07
CA ARG A 132 -16.81 6.94 8.88
C ARG A 132 -18.18 6.76 8.24
N MET A 133 -18.55 7.63 7.30
CA MET A 133 -19.74 7.46 6.48
C MET A 133 -19.33 7.03 5.08
N ALA A 134 -19.87 5.92 4.64
CA ALA A 134 -19.67 5.37 3.32
C ALA A 134 -20.89 5.60 2.42
N THR A 135 -20.65 5.72 1.13
CA THR A 135 -21.68 5.66 0.08
C THR A 135 -21.55 4.36 -0.69
N ALA A 136 -22.62 3.85 -1.24
CA ALA A 136 -22.58 2.65 -2.09
C ALA A 136 -21.53 2.81 -3.21
N GLY A 137 -20.72 1.79 -3.44
CA GLY A 137 -19.63 1.80 -4.41
C GLY A 137 -18.34 2.51 -3.96
N MET A 138 -18.31 3.10 -2.77
CA MET A 138 -17.09 3.74 -2.26
C MET A 138 -16.03 2.68 -1.93
N VAL A 139 -14.82 2.85 -2.46
CA VAL A 139 -13.65 2.03 -2.07
C VAL A 139 -13.24 2.39 -0.65
N ILE A 140 -13.26 1.41 0.24
CA ILE A 140 -12.99 1.59 1.67
C ILE A 140 -11.66 0.98 2.11
N ALA A 141 -11.14 0.00 1.39
CA ALA A 141 -9.87 -0.65 1.70
C ALA A 141 -9.17 -1.16 0.44
N HIS A 142 -7.87 -1.43 0.56
CA HIS A 142 -7.10 -2.13 -0.47
C HIS A 142 -6.39 -3.33 0.15
N VAL A 143 -6.50 -4.48 -0.52
CA VAL A 143 -5.86 -5.74 -0.15
C VAL A 143 -4.88 -6.14 -1.26
N ALA A 144 -3.61 -6.30 -0.92
CA ALA A 144 -2.55 -6.65 -1.86
C ALA A 144 -2.35 -8.18 -1.87
N GLY A 145 -2.91 -8.83 -2.88
CA GLY A 145 -2.78 -10.28 -3.12
C GLY A 145 -1.68 -10.60 -4.13
N ILE A 146 -1.34 -11.88 -4.23
CA ILE A 146 -0.33 -12.41 -5.16
C ILE A 146 -0.95 -12.67 -6.54
N GLU A 147 -2.20 -13.15 -6.56
CA GLU A 147 -2.91 -13.47 -7.80
C GLU A 147 -3.47 -12.20 -8.46
N ALA A 148 -3.48 -12.17 -9.78
CA ALA A 148 -4.01 -11.02 -10.51
C ALA A 148 -5.52 -10.87 -10.28
N TYR A 149 -5.92 -9.80 -9.62
CA TYR A 149 -7.30 -9.41 -9.38
C TYR A 149 -7.89 -8.61 -10.56
N ARG A 150 -7.04 -7.85 -11.25
CA ARG A 150 -7.42 -6.97 -12.36
C ARG A 150 -6.38 -7.00 -13.48
N SER A 151 -6.80 -6.59 -14.68
CA SER A 151 -5.95 -6.50 -15.87
C SER A 151 -6.09 -5.12 -16.54
N GLY A 152 -5.25 -4.83 -17.52
CA GLY A 152 -5.25 -3.58 -18.26
C GLY A 152 -4.31 -2.52 -17.67
N TYR A 153 -4.64 -1.26 -17.85
CA TYR A 153 -3.82 -0.15 -17.38
C TYR A 153 -4.05 0.07 -15.88
N LEU A 154 -3.04 -0.24 -15.06
CA LEU A 154 -3.19 -0.36 -13.61
C LEU A 154 -2.83 0.92 -12.82
N LEU A 155 -2.10 1.86 -13.43
CA LEU A 155 -1.55 3.06 -12.78
C LEU A 155 -2.34 4.34 -13.01
N SER A 156 -3.42 4.26 -13.80
CA SER A 156 -4.29 5.40 -14.08
C SER A 156 -5.73 5.08 -13.71
N PRO A 157 -6.50 6.06 -13.25
CA PRO A 157 -7.94 5.91 -13.07
C PRO A 157 -8.64 5.65 -14.41
#